data_2f2e6cf0b5114d0880c12564115f1172
#
_entry.id   2f2e6cf0b5114d0880c12564115f1172
#
_cell.length_a   1.000
_cell.length_b   1.000
_cell.length_c   1.000
_cell.angle_alpha   90.00
_cell.angle_beta   90.00
_cell.angle_gamma   90.00
#
_symmetry.space_group_name_H-M   'P 1'
#
loop_
_entity.id
_entity.type
_entity.pdbx_description
1 polymer ?
#
loop_
_entity_poly.entity_id
_entity_poly.type
_entity_poly.pdbx_seq_one_letter_code
_entity_poly.pdbx_strand_id
1 'polypeptide(L)'
;MNYNDWKDKTADFKQIDVRGVQGNFFPGLKMQAVKMAVGKGMTIIQSFEPIPLYEVMEDLGFEHHTEKVAEAEYHTYFYRAEMKQAEKDIPMRPYALTNMALIDDDLAQTAVNFWDLTWNDSRRHLPYETRLLLSLTNAVGAGRLRQATRELVKAYIHGLDSAALDDVFELLAWNQGIGYFS
;
A
#
# COMPACT_ATOMS: atom_id res chain seq x y z
N MET A 1 0.83 -17.90 11.10
CA MET A 1 1.26 -19.13 10.37
C MET A 1 2.61 -18.86 9.75
N ASN A 2 3.46 -19.81 9.53
CA ASN A 2 4.76 -19.59 8.90
C ASN A 2 4.69 -20.03 7.43
N TYR A 3 5.49 -19.45 6.51
CA TYR A 3 5.55 -19.85 5.09
C TYR A 3 5.66 -21.37 4.91
N ASN A 4 6.44 -22.04 5.77
CA ASN A 4 6.59 -23.49 5.72
C ASN A 4 5.27 -24.27 5.88
N ASP A 5 4.24 -23.68 6.48
CA ASP A 5 2.95 -24.33 6.71
C ASP A 5 2.07 -24.39 5.46
N TRP A 6 2.34 -23.53 4.48
CA TRP A 6 1.56 -23.42 3.24
C TRP A 6 2.39 -23.45 1.95
N LYS A 7 3.71 -23.66 2.06
CA LYS A 7 4.64 -23.72 0.93
C LYS A 7 4.19 -24.67 -0.16
N ASP A 8 3.74 -25.87 0.22
CA ASP A 8 3.32 -26.90 -0.74
C ASP A 8 2.08 -26.52 -1.56
N LYS A 9 1.32 -25.52 -1.09
CA LYS A 9 0.13 -25.00 -1.79
C LYS A 9 0.46 -23.99 -2.89
N THR A 10 1.69 -23.47 -2.90
CA THR A 10 2.09 -22.42 -3.87
C THR A 10 2.05 -22.89 -5.32
N ALA A 11 2.18 -24.19 -5.57
CA ALA A 11 2.08 -24.79 -6.90
C ALA A 11 0.69 -24.58 -7.54
N ASP A 12 -0.37 -24.46 -6.73
CA ASP A 12 -1.74 -24.26 -7.17
C ASP A 12 -2.14 -22.77 -7.22
N PHE A 13 -1.23 -21.86 -6.89
CA PHE A 13 -1.54 -20.44 -6.87
C PHE A 13 -1.67 -19.88 -8.28
N LYS A 14 -2.69 -19.03 -8.46
CA LYS A 14 -2.83 -18.30 -9.71
C LYS A 14 -1.65 -17.34 -9.87
N GLN A 15 -0.88 -17.50 -10.94
CA GLN A 15 0.21 -16.60 -11.27
C GLN A 15 -0.31 -15.35 -11.99
N ILE A 16 0.17 -14.19 -11.57
CA ILE A 16 -0.17 -12.88 -12.13
C ILE A 16 1.15 -12.16 -12.40
N ASP A 17 1.54 -12.13 -13.67
CA ASP A 17 2.71 -11.37 -14.11
C ASP A 17 2.31 -9.92 -14.39
N VAL A 18 2.82 -9.00 -13.61
CA VAL A 18 2.56 -7.56 -13.75
C VAL A 18 3.73 -6.80 -14.37
N ARG A 19 4.78 -7.51 -14.78
CA ARG A 19 5.90 -6.90 -15.51
C ARG A 19 5.40 -6.43 -16.88
N GLY A 20 5.65 -5.17 -17.20
CA GLY A 20 5.22 -4.59 -18.47
C GLY A 20 3.73 -4.21 -18.55
N VAL A 21 2.95 -4.37 -17.48
CA VAL A 21 1.60 -3.81 -17.42
C VAL A 21 1.71 -2.29 -17.36
N GLN A 22 1.08 -1.62 -18.32
CA GLN A 22 0.98 -0.17 -18.33
C GLN A 22 -0.17 0.28 -17.42
N GLY A 23 0.07 1.34 -16.64
CA GLY A 23 -0.92 1.88 -15.74
C GLY A 23 -0.98 1.17 -14.38
N ASN A 24 -1.97 1.54 -13.58
CA ASN A 24 -2.13 1.01 -12.23
C ASN A 24 -2.83 -0.35 -12.22
N PHE A 25 -2.07 -1.44 -12.06
CA PHE A 25 -2.62 -2.80 -11.96
C PHE A 25 -3.24 -3.12 -10.59
N PHE A 26 -2.96 -2.29 -9.59
CA PHE A 26 -3.27 -2.58 -8.19
C PHE A 26 -4.79 -2.71 -7.89
N PRO A 27 -5.69 -1.84 -8.40
CA PRO A 27 -7.12 -1.98 -8.15
C PRO A 27 -7.68 -3.34 -8.60
N GLY A 28 -7.23 -3.82 -9.75
CA GLY A 28 -7.61 -5.15 -10.26
C GLY A 28 -7.10 -6.29 -9.38
N LEU A 29 -5.87 -6.16 -8.88
CA LEU A 29 -5.26 -7.11 -7.95
C LEU A 29 -6.00 -7.14 -6.61
N LYS A 30 -6.26 -5.97 -6.02
CA LYS A 30 -7.03 -5.83 -4.77
C LYS A 30 -8.42 -6.45 -4.89
N MET A 31 -9.11 -6.22 -6.02
CA MET A 31 -10.43 -6.81 -6.27
C MET A 31 -10.37 -8.34 -6.33
N GLN A 32 -9.33 -8.93 -6.92
CA GLN A 32 -9.14 -10.38 -6.92
C GLN A 32 -8.83 -10.91 -5.50
N ALA A 33 -7.96 -10.22 -4.76
CA ALA A 33 -7.60 -10.56 -3.38
C ALA A 33 -8.83 -10.55 -2.46
N VAL A 34 -9.66 -9.52 -2.52
CA VAL A 34 -10.89 -9.41 -1.70
C VAL A 34 -11.83 -10.60 -1.92
N LYS A 35 -11.95 -11.07 -3.16
CA LYS A 35 -12.83 -12.20 -3.54
C LYS A 35 -12.24 -13.58 -3.23
N MET A 36 -10.96 -13.66 -2.89
CA MET A 36 -10.28 -14.94 -2.68
C MET A 36 -10.71 -15.58 -1.37
N ALA A 37 -10.97 -16.87 -1.40
CA ALA A 37 -11.31 -17.63 -0.19
C ALA A 37 -10.10 -17.88 0.70
N VAL A 38 -10.33 -18.05 2.00
CA VAL A 38 -9.32 -18.52 2.95
C VAL A 38 -8.77 -19.88 2.50
N GLY A 39 -7.45 -20.08 2.64
CA GLY A 39 -6.77 -21.29 2.19
C GLY A 39 -6.36 -21.26 0.71
N LYS A 40 -6.66 -20.20 -0.02
CA LYS A 40 -6.21 -19.97 -1.40
C LYS A 40 -5.11 -18.91 -1.43
N GLY A 41 -4.44 -18.80 -2.59
CA GLY A 41 -3.35 -17.84 -2.76
C GLY A 41 -3.15 -17.41 -4.21
N MET A 42 -2.28 -16.45 -4.39
CA MET A 42 -1.82 -15.96 -5.69
C MET A 42 -0.31 -15.72 -5.65
N THR A 43 0.33 -15.85 -6.81
CA THR A 43 1.74 -15.48 -7.01
C THR A 43 1.80 -14.26 -7.90
N ILE A 44 2.47 -13.22 -7.45
CA ILE A 44 2.69 -12.00 -8.22
C ILE A 44 4.13 -11.96 -8.68
N ILE A 45 4.33 -11.77 -9.99
CA ILE A 45 5.65 -11.67 -10.60
C ILE A 45 5.90 -10.21 -10.95
N GLN A 46 6.97 -9.65 -10.39
CA GLN A 46 7.37 -8.25 -10.56
C GLN A 46 8.85 -8.10 -10.83
N SER A 47 9.27 -6.93 -11.34
CA SER A 47 10.68 -6.59 -11.57
C SER A 47 11.41 -6.09 -10.31
N PHE A 48 10.70 -5.81 -9.23
CA PHE A 48 11.22 -5.34 -7.94
C PHE A 48 10.44 -5.98 -6.78
N GLU A 49 10.99 -5.94 -5.59
CA GLU A 49 10.32 -6.44 -4.39
C GLU A 49 9.10 -5.56 -4.04
N PRO A 50 7.88 -6.13 -3.98
CA PRO A 50 6.64 -5.37 -3.83
C PRO A 50 6.33 -5.03 -2.36
N ILE A 51 7.25 -4.43 -1.64
CA ILE A 51 7.09 -4.08 -0.22
C ILE A 51 5.75 -3.37 0.06
N PRO A 52 5.27 -2.42 -0.77
CA PRO A 52 3.98 -1.78 -0.53
C PRO A 52 2.77 -2.73 -0.58
N LEU A 53 2.87 -3.85 -1.32
CA LEU A 53 1.79 -4.84 -1.39
C LEU A 53 1.65 -5.64 -0.10
N TYR A 54 2.71 -5.80 0.66
CA TYR A 54 2.70 -6.60 1.88
C TYR A 54 1.67 -6.08 2.88
N GLU A 55 1.75 -4.79 3.22
CA GLU A 55 0.80 -4.15 4.14
C GLU A 55 -0.65 -4.34 3.70
N VAL A 56 -0.94 -4.09 2.43
CA VAL A 56 -2.30 -4.17 1.89
C VAL A 56 -2.86 -5.58 1.93
N MET A 57 -2.02 -6.56 1.61
CA MET A 57 -2.43 -7.96 1.60
C MET A 57 -2.57 -8.51 3.01
N GLU A 58 -1.71 -8.09 3.96
CA GLU A 58 -1.83 -8.40 5.38
C GLU A 58 -3.13 -7.87 5.97
N ASP A 59 -3.55 -6.65 5.60
CA ASP A 59 -4.83 -6.06 6.00
C ASP A 59 -6.04 -6.86 5.47
N LEU A 60 -5.86 -7.61 4.39
CA LEU A 60 -6.86 -8.51 3.83
C LEU A 60 -6.78 -9.94 4.42
N GLY A 61 -5.83 -10.19 5.32
CA GLY A 61 -5.62 -11.49 5.95
C GLY A 61 -4.72 -12.44 5.17
N PHE A 62 -3.85 -11.89 4.31
CA PHE A 62 -2.84 -12.68 3.62
C PHE A 62 -1.51 -12.67 4.37
N GLU A 63 -0.87 -13.81 4.37
CA GLU A 63 0.56 -13.96 4.65
C GLU A 63 1.31 -13.92 3.33
N HIS A 64 2.57 -13.53 3.35
CA HIS A 64 3.38 -13.45 2.15
C HIS A 64 4.75 -14.08 2.32
N HIS A 65 5.33 -14.47 1.20
CA HIS A 65 6.73 -14.85 1.05
C HIS A 65 7.25 -14.39 -0.31
N THR A 66 8.45 -13.82 -0.35
CA THR A 66 9.03 -13.30 -1.59
C THR A 66 10.37 -13.98 -1.86
N GLU A 67 10.54 -14.41 -3.09
CA GLU A 67 11.79 -14.99 -3.60
C GLU A 67 12.30 -14.12 -4.76
N LYS A 68 13.58 -13.78 -4.71
CA LYS A 68 14.28 -13.18 -5.85
C LYS A 68 14.76 -14.30 -6.76
N VAL A 69 14.11 -14.43 -7.93
CA VAL A 69 14.40 -15.50 -8.90
C VAL A 69 15.49 -15.09 -9.90
N ALA A 70 15.53 -13.80 -10.29
CA ALA A 70 16.53 -13.23 -11.17
C ALA A 70 16.82 -11.76 -10.80
N GLU A 71 17.73 -11.10 -11.51
CA GLU A 71 18.14 -9.72 -11.21
C GLU A 71 16.96 -8.74 -11.19
N ALA A 72 16.02 -8.90 -12.12
CA ALA A 72 14.80 -8.10 -12.20
C ALA A 72 13.53 -8.97 -12.18
N GLU A 73 13.52 -10.01 -11.33
CA GLU A 73 12.39 -10.90 -11.20
C GLU A 73 12.21 -11.36 -9.75
N TYR A 74 11.08 -10.98 -9.18
CA TYR A 74 10.64 -11.35 -7.85
C TYR A 74 9.31 -12.08 -7.93
N HIS A 75 9.22 -13.24 -7.28
CA HIS A 75 8.00 -14.00 -7.12
C HIS A 75 7.51 -13.80 -5.69
N THR A 76 6.37 -13.15 -5.53
CA THR A 76 5.73 -12.96 -4.23
C THR A 76 4.50 -13.83 -4.13
N TYR A 77 4.53 -14.75 -3.21
CA TYR A 77 3.43 -15.66 -2.89
C TYR A 77 2.59 -15.02 -1.80
N PHE A 78 1.28 -14.86 -2.03
CA PHE A 78 0.31 -14.42 -1.06
C PHE A 78 -0.66 -15.55 -0.75
N TYR A 79 -0.75 -15.96 0.49
CA TYR A 79 -1.65 -16.99 0.98
C TYR A 79 -2.67 -16.39 1.94
N ARG A 80 -3.97 -16.56 1.66
CA ARG A 80 -5.01 -16.05 2.54
C ARG A 80 -5.20 -16.96 3.75
N ALA A 81 -4.57 -16.61 4.86
CA ALA A 81 -4.61 -17.36 6.10
C ALA A 81 -5.95 -17.17 6.85
N GLU A 82 -6.51 -15.97 6.79
CA GLU A 82 -7.75 -15.61 7.45
C GLU A 82 -8.58 -14.61 6.64
N MET A 83 -9.85 -14.45 6.99
CA MET A 83 -10.71 -13.43 6.43
C MET A 83 -10.68 -12.20 7.35
N LYS A 84 -9.91 -11.19 6.96
CA LYS A 84 -10.04 -9.86 7.56
C LYS A 84 -11.01 -9.06 6.68
N GLN A 85 -11.94 -8.34 7.31
CA GLN A 85 -12.68 -7.31 6.60
C GLN A 85 -11.70 -6.16 6.32
N ALA A 86 -11.51 -5.84 5.04
CA ALA A 86 -10.85 -4.59 4.70
C ALA A 86 -11.62 -3.47 5.40
N GLU A 87 -10.97 -2.71 6.28
CA GLU A 87 -11.54 -1.48 6.80
C GLU A 87 -11.91 -0.62 5.58
N LYS A 88 -13.19 -0.25 5.49
CA LYS A 88 -13.71 0.49 4.34
C LYS A 88 -12.94 1.81 4.21
N ASP A 89 -12.32 2.01 3.05
CA ASP A 89 -11.93 3.31 2.48
C ASP A 89 -11.14 4.28 3.38
N ILE A 90 -10.41 3.76 4.36
CA ILE A 90 -9.52 4.53 5.22
C ILE A 90 -8.08 4.28 4.76
N PRO A 91 -7.22 5.30 4.65
CA PRO A 91 -5.81 5.07 4.33
C PRO A 91 -5.18 4.12 5.33
N MET A 92 -4.26 3.28 4.88
CA MET A 92 -3.51 2.39 5.77
C MET A 92 -2.98 3.15 6.97
N ARG A 93 -3.23 2.62 8.16
CA ARG A 93 -2.70 3.18 9.40
C ARG A 93 -1.17 3.15 9.36
N PRO A 94 -0.49 4.24 9.72
CA PRO A 94 0.96 4.23 9.81
C PRO A 94 1.44 3.18 10.82
N TYR A 95 2.42 2.37 10.48
CA TYR A 95 3.08 1.45 11.44
C TYR A 95 3.57 2.15 12.72
N ALA A 96 3.86 3.45 12.64
CA ALA A 96 4.19 4.23 13.82
C ALA A 96 3.11 4.14 14.91
N LEU A 97 1.83 4.05 14.55
CA LEU A 97 0.74 3.91 15.51
C LEU A 97 0.75 2.54 16.19
N THR A 98 1.04 1.47 15.42
CA THR A 98 1.22 0.12 15.98
C THR A 98 2.44 0.05 16.89
N ASN A 99 3.54 0.67 16.48
CA ASN A 99 4.77 0.69 17.29
C ASN A 99 4.61 1.51 18.57
N MET A 100 3.77 2.56 18.56
CA MET A 100 3.47 3.33 19.78
C MET A 100 2.80 2.49 20.86
N ALA A 101 1.97 1.51 20.50
CA ALA A 101 1.34 0.59 21.44
C ALA A 101 2.35 -0.31 22.18
N LEU A 102 3.54 -0.51 21.63
CA LEU A 102 4.63 -1.22 22.31
C LEU A 102 5.32 -0.38 23.40
N ILE A 103 5.05 0.92 23.42
CA ILE A 103 5.67 1.88 24.35
C ILE A 103 4.63 2.33 25.38
N ASP A 104 3.44 2.72 24.93
CA ASP A 104 2.38 3.30 25.77
C ASP A 104 1.03 3.15 25.06
N ASP A 105 0.12 2.38 25.65
CA ASP A 105 -1.20 2.08 25.09
C ASP A 105 -2.10 3.31 25.00
N ASP A 106 -2.08 4.19 26.02
CA ASP A 106 -2.92 5.39 26.07
C ASP A 106 -2.49 6.40 25.01
N LEU A 107 -1.18 6.55 24.83
CA LEU A 107 -0.60 7.39 23.77
C LEU A 107 -0.95 6.84 22.40
N ALA A 108 -0.84 5.52 22.20
CA ALA A 108 -1.20 4.86 20.97
C ALA A 108 -2.69 5.06 20.63
N GLN A 109 -3.57 4.88 21.60
CA GLN A 109 -5.01 5.10 21.42
C GLN A 109 -5.33 6.56 21.07
N THR A 110 -4.66 7.51 21.72
CA THR A 110 -4.80 8.94 21.40
C THR A 110 -4.37 9.23 19.95
N ALA A 111 -3.26 8.66 19.51
CA ALA A 111 -2.75 8.82 18.15
C ALA A 111 -3.68 8.17 17.11
N VAL A 112 -4.24 7.00 17.39
CA VAL A 112 -5.26 6.34 16.55
C VAL A 112 -6.51 7.21 16.45
N ASN A 113 -7.01 7.72 17.55
CA ASN A 113 -8.19 8.60 17.57
C ASN A 113 -7.96 9.88 16.74
N PHE A 114 -6.77 10.48 16.85
CA PHE A 114 -6.42 11.65 16.03
C PHE A 114 -6.34 11.30 14.55
N TRP A 115 -5.77 10.16 14.21
CA TRP A 115 -5.70 9.66 12.84
C TRP A 115 -7.10 9.41 12.26
N ASP A 116 -7.97 8.72 13.00
CA ASP A 116 -9.37 8.46 12.61
C ASP A 116 -10.13 9.79 12.40
N LEU A 117 -9.97 10.75 13.32
CA LEU A 117 -10.57 12.09 13.17
C LEU A 117 -10.06 12.83 11.93
N THR A 118 -8.80 12.63 11.56
CA THR A 118 -8.19 13.29 10.41
C THR A 118 -8.71 12.71 9.09
N TRP A 119 -8.91 11.40 9.02
CA TRP A 119 -9.24 10.71 7.78
C TRP A 119 -10.72 10.32 7.63
N ASN A 120 -11.52 10.47 8.67
CA ASN A 120 -12.94 10.14 8.63
C ASN A 120 -13.70 11.06 7.65
N ASP A 121 -14.33 10.46 6.63
CA ASP A 121 -15.00 11.18 5.55
C ASP A 121 -16.25 11.95 5.98
N SER A 122 -16.94 11.47 7.01
CA SER A 122 -18.17 12.12 7.50
C SER A 122 -17.99 13.56 7.98
N ARG A 123 -16.75 13.98 8.21
CA ARG A 123 -16.40 15.32 8.72
C ARG A 123 -15.61 16.16 7.73
N ARG A 124 -15.40 15.68 6.50
CA ARG A 124 -14.50 16.33 5.53
C ARG A 124 -15.27 16.88 4.36
N HIS A 125 -14.82 18.06 3.89
CA HIS A 125 -15.40 18.74 2.72
C HIS A 125 -14.60 18.44 1.43
N LEU A 126 -13.32 18.05 1.57
CA LEU A 126 -12.49 17.70 0.42
C LEU A 126 -12.66 16.22 0.08
N PRO A 127 -12.77 15.88 -1.21
CA PRO A 127 -12.73 14.49 -1.67
C PRO A 127 -11.50 13.75 -1.14
N TYR A 128 -11.64 12.45 -0.97
CA TYR A 128 -10.59 11.60 -0.42
C TYR A 128 -9.29 11.63 -1.25
N GLU A 129 -9.42 11.53 -2.56
CA GLU A 129 -8.30 11.60 -3.52
C GLU A 129 -7.55 12.93 -3.38
N THR A 130 -8.27 14.03 -3.25
CA THR A 130 -7.67 15.36 -3.03
C THR A 130 -6.87 15.40 -1.73
N ARG A 131 -7.36 14.79 -0.65
CA ARG A 131 -6.64 14.73 0.63
C ARG A 131 -5.39 13.89 0.55
N LEU A 132 -5.41 12.77 -0.20
CA LEU A 132 -4.22 11.95 -0.46
C LEU A 132 -3.16 12.74 -1.21
N LEU A 133 -3.54 13.45 -2.28
CA LEU A 133 -2.62 14.29 -3.04
C LEU A 133 -2.04 15.43 -2.20
N LEU A 134 -2.86 16.09 -1.38
CA LEU A 134 -2.39 17.14 -0.47
C LEU A 134 -1.41 16.60 0.59
N SER A 135 -1.65 15.39 1.10
CA SER A 135 -0.73 14.74 2.03
C SER A 135 0.61 14.41 1.36
N LEU A 136 0.57 13.91 0.12
CA LEU A 136 1.76 13.65 -0.69
C LEU A 136 2.54 14.95 -0.95
N THR A 137 1.88 16.00 -1.44
CA THR A 137 2.52 17.28 -1.74
C THR A 137 3.16 17.90 -0.49
N ASN A 138 2.49 17.82 0.65
CA ASN A 138 3.04 18.28 1.92
C ASN A 138 4.28 17.50 2.34
N ALA A 139 4.29 16.18 2.17
CA ALA A 139 5.44 15.35 2.52
C ALA A 139 6.64 15.62 1.62
N VAL A 140 6.42 15.77 0.30
CA VAL A 140 7.48 16.12 -0.66
C VAL A 140 7.99 17.53 -0.39
N GLY A 141 7.10 18.52 -0.27
CA GLY A 141 7.48 19.91 -0.03
C GLY A 141 8.23 20.13 1.30
N ALA A 142 7.98 19.30 2.29
CA ALA A 142 8.71 19.31 3.57
C ALA A 142 10.01 18.49 3.56
N GLY A 143 10.41 17.90 2.43
CA GLY A 143 11.62 17.08 2.31
C GLY A 143 11.56 15.77 3.10
N ARG A 144 10.38 15.29 3.45
CA ARG A 144 10.18 14.07 4.26
C ARG A 144 10.08 12.85 3.36
N LEU A 145 11.21 12.44 2.77
CA LEU A 145 11.26 11.38 1.74
C LEU A 145 10.54 10.09 2.16
N ARG A 146 10.78 9.60 3.37
CA ARG A 146 10.13 8.36 3.87
C ARG A 146 8.61 8.51 3.93
N GLN A 147 8.10 9.65 4.36
CA GLN A 147 6.67 9.94 4.38
C GLN A 147 6.14 10.10 2.95
N ALA A 148 6.86 10.82 2.07
CA ALA A 148 6.47 11.02 0.68
C ALA A 148 6.30 9.68 -0.05
N THR A 149 7.23 8.74 0.13
CA THR A 149 7.12 7.38 -0.42
C THR A 149 5.85 6.68 0.06
N ARG A 150 5.53 6.75 1.35
CA ARG A 150 4.30 6.14 1.90
C ARG A 150 3.03 6.80 1.35
N GLU A 151 3.00 8.12 1.26
CA GLU A 151 1.84 8.84 0.70
C GLU A 151 1.66 8.55 -0.79
N LEU A 152 2.75 8.43 -1.56
CA LEU A 152 2.72 8.01 -2.96
C LEU A 152 2.13 6.60 -3.10
N VAL A 153 2.59 5.67 -2.28
CA VAL A 153 2.06 4.29 -2.25
C VAL A 153 0.58 4.28 -1.92
N LYS A 154 0.13 5.05 -0.92
CA LYS A 154 -1.29 5.15 -0.59
C LYS A 154 -2.11 5.70 -1.76
N ALA A 155 -1.65 6.78 -2.39
CA ALA A 155 -2.31 7.36 -3.55
C ALA A 155 -2.47 6.34 -4.68
N TYR A 156 -1.40 5.60 -4.97
CA TYR A 156 -1.40 4.54 -5.98
C TYR A 156 -2.35 3.39 -5.63
N ILE A 157 -2.32 2.90 -4.38
CA ILE A 157 -3.18 1.83 -3.88
C ILE A 157 -4.67 2.20 -3.94
N HIS A 158 -4.99 3.46 -3.70
CA HIS A 158 -6.36 3.98 -3.80
C HIS A 158 -6.81 4.29 -5.23
N GLY A 159 -6.00 3.91 -6.21
CA GLY A 159 -6.38 3.94 -7.62
C GLY A 159 -6.19 5.30 -8.30
N LEU A 160 -5.42 6.21 -7.69
CA LEU A 160 -5.01 7.42 -8.37
C LEU A 160 -4.21 7.07 -9.63
N ASP A 161 -4.57 7.69 -10.74
CA ASP A 161 -3.92 7.50 -12.01
C ASP A 161 -2.47 8.03 -11.99
N SER A 162 -1.58 7.36 -12.69
CA SER A 162 -0.20 7.82 -12.86
C SER A 162 -0.14 9.22 -13.49
N ALA A 163 -1.02 9.53 -14.46
CA ALA A 163 -1.10 10.85 -15.06
C ALA A 163 -1.43 11.95 -14.04
N ALA A 164 -2.34 11.68 -13.10
CA ALA A 164 -2.65 12.62 -12.02
C ALA A 164 -1.48 12.81 -11.05
N LEU A 165 -0.67 11.77 -10.85
CA LEU A 165 0.56 11.86 -10.05
C LEU A 165 1.65 12.65 -10.78
N ASP A 166 1.78 12.49 -12.09
CA ASP A 166 2.70 13.27 -12.92
C ASP A 166 2.37 14.76 -12.83
N ASP A 167 1.09 15.16 -12.96
CA ASP A 167 0.62 16.54 -12.77
C ASP A 167 1.03 17.09 -11.39
N VAL A 168 0.89 16.28 -10.34
CA VAL A 168 1.28 16.66 -8.97
C VAL A 168 2.79 16.91 -8.88
N PHE A 169 3.61 16.03 -9.48
CA PHE A 169 5.06 16.20 -9.46
C PHE A 169 5.52 17.39 -10.31
N GLU A 170 4.86 17.67 -11.42
CA GLU A 170 5.11 18.89 -12.22
C GLU A 170 4.82 20.16 -11.40
N LEU A 171 3.70 20.21 -10.68
CA LEU A 171 3.36 21.32 -9.78
C LEU A 171 4.36 21.46 -8.62
N LEU A 172 4.81 20.35 -8.06
CA LEU A 172 5.84 20.35 -7.03
C LEU A 172 7.18 20.87 -7.56
N ALA A 173 7.58 20.44 -8.76
CA ALA A 173 8.79 20.92 -9.43
C ALA A 173 8.72 22.44 -9.67
N TRP A 174 7.57 22.94 -10.11
CA TRP A 174 7.32 24.36 -10.27
C TRP A 174 7.47 25.14 -8.94
N ASN A 175 6.85 24.65 -7.87
CA ASN A 175 6.80 25.35 -6.58
C ASN A 175 8.11 25.25 -5.80
N GLN A 176 8.82 24.13 -5.89
CA GLN A 176 10.04 23.85 -5.12
C GLN A 176 11.32 24.15 -5.92
N GLY A 177 11.19 24.39 -7.20
CA GLY A 177 12.29 24.52 -8.14
C GLY A 177 12.85 23.19 -8.62
N ILE A 178 13.39 23.21 -9.84
CA ILE A 178 13.85 22.00 -10.54
C ILE A 178 14.95 21.24 -9.82
N GLY A 179 15.74 21.94 -9.00
CA GLY A 179 16.83 21.35 -8.20
C GLY A 179 16.38 20.36 -7.12
N TYR A 180 15.06 20.32 -6.82
CA TYR A 180 14.52 19.37 -5.86
C TYR A 180 14.34 17.95 -6.46
N PHE A 181 14.36 17.85 -7.79
CA PHE A 181 14.10 16.63 -8.56
C PHE A 181 15.33 16.17 -9.37
N SER A 182 16.46 16.87 -9.21
CA SER A 182 17.72 16.54 -9.89
C SER A 182 18.60 15.54 -9.13
#